data_f79de9be8e6ee2dbc6f96f267414f929
#
_entry.id   f79de9be8e6ee2dbc6f96f267414f929
#
_cell.length_a   1.000
_cell.length_b   1.000
_cell.length_c   1.000
_cell.angle_alpha   90.00
_cell.angle_beta   90.00
_cell.angle_gamma   90.00
#
_symmetry.space_group_name_H-M   'P 1'
#
loop_
_entity.id
_entity.type
_entity.pdbx_description
1 polymer ?
#
loop_
_entity_poly.entity_id
_entity_poly.type
_entity_poly.pdbx_seq_one_letter_code
_entity_poly.pdbx_strand_id
1 'polypeptide(L)'
;MEIIKKQEQLWNDCKKVFQKAKNEHTDYLLKDIIEIIREYSEILVSVADYNDIEYIINMNVPDFIVGTNGDNFELLLSNLLKISNPGLDDIWKMLSQLVWDLSVVVSTELCPNCKCDYISYYTDKTKTHLYESCVNCFWTVENGKQIKRPDELYPTTKSFLMDKKKICNM
;
A
#
# COMPACT_ATOMS: atom_id res chain seq x y z
N MET A 1 3.84 20.03 22.98
CA MET A 1 4.31 18.96 23.90
C MET A 1 3.49 17.67 23.75
N GLU A 2 2.17 17.74 23.60
CA GLU A 2 1.29 16.56 23.44
C GLU A 2 1.48 15.84 22.09
N ILE A 3 1.58 16.59 20.97
CA ILE A 3 1.78 16.03 19.63
C ILE A 3 3.10 15.25 19.55
N ILE A 4 4.19 15.77 20.13
CA ILE A 4 5.49 15.10 20.11
C ILE A 4 5.42 13.74 20.83
N LYS A 5 4.74 13.69 21.99
CA LYS A 5 4.54 12.43 22.72
C LYS A 5 3.69 11.43 21.92
N LYS A 6 2.63 11.89 21.25
CA LYS A 6 1.80 11.05 20.37
C LYS A 6 2.61 10.51 19.18
N GLN A 7 3.47 11.34 18.58
CA GLN A 7 4.36 10.91 17.48
C GLN A 7 5.38 9.86 17.95
N GLU A 8 6.01 10.05 19.11
CA GLU A 8 6.93 9.06 19.68
C GLU A 8 6.21 7.73 19.98
N GLN A 9 4.99 7.81 20.52
CA GLN A 9 4.17 6.62 20.76
C GLN A 9 3.81 5.90 19.46
N LEU A 10 3.32 6.62 18.46
CA LEU A 10 3.04 6.10 17.12
C LEU A 10 4.25 5.35 16.56
N TRP A 11 5.45 5.97 16.60
CA TRP A 11 6.66 5.34 16.10
C TRP A 11 7.04 4.07 16.86
N ASN A 12 6.86 4.06 18.19
CA ASN A 12 7.10 2.88 19.01
C ASN A 12 6.13 1.75 18.68
N ASP A 13 4.88 2.04 18.38
CA ASP A 13 3.88 1.05 17.99
C ASP A 13 4.17 0.52 16.58
N CYS A 14 4.58 1.37 15.63
CA CYS A 14 5.08 0.92 14.34
C CYS A 14 6.26 -0.07 14.47
N LYS A 15 7.24 0.23 15.33
CA LYS A 15 8.38 -0.68 15.57
C LYS A 15 7.96 -2.04 16.10
N LYS A 16 6.98 -2.09 17.01
CA LYS A 16 6.45 -3.37 17.53
C LYS A 16 5.83 -4.19 16.40
N VAL A 17 5.03 -3.56 15.54
CA VAL A 17 4.40 -4.20 14.39
C VAL A 17 5.45 -4.71 13.40
N PHE A 18 6.45 -3.90 13.05
CA PHE A 18 7.52 -4.30 12.14
C PHE A 18 8.37 -5.46 12.70
N GLN A 19 8.60 -5.47 14.02
CA GLN A 19 9.33 -6.54 14.67
C GLN A 19 8.55 -7.85 14.70
N LYS A 20 7.23 -7.78 14.93
CA LYS A 20 6.31 -8.91 14.87
C LYS A 20 6.25 -9.49 13.44
N ALA A 21 6.16 -8.62 12.43
CA ALA A 21 6.04 -9.01 11.02
C ALA A 21 7.24 -9.80 10.46
N LYS A 22 8.43 -9.69 11.07
CA LYS A 22 9.58 -10.53 10.72
C LYS A 22 9.36 -12.02 11.00
N ASN A 23 8.44 -12.34 11.89
CA ASN A 23 8.20 -13.70 12.39
C ASN A 23 6.83 -14.26 11.97
N GLU A 24 6.00 -13.46 11.30
CA GLU A 24 4.61 -13.80 10.98
C GLU A 24 4.29 -13.55 9.49
N HIS A 25 3.09 -14.00 9.05
CA HIS A 25 2.61 -13.77 7.69
C HIS A 25 2.25 -12.30 7.43
N THR A 26 2.44 -11.86 6.19
CA THR A 26 2.22 -10.45 5.75
C THR A 26 0.78 -9.97 5.86
N ASP A 27 -0.21 -10.88 5.87
CA ASP A 27 -1.62 -10.53 6.06
C ASP A 27 -1.86 -9.79 7.39
N TYR A 28 -1.19 -10.25 8.46
CA TYR A 28 -1.26 -9.60 9.77
C TYR A 28 -0.60 -8.22 9.74
N LEU A 29 0.50 -8.07 9.00
CA LEU A 29 1.18 -6.78 8.90
C LEU A 29 0.30 -5.71 8.26
N LEU A 30 -0.37 -6.00 7.14
CA LEU A 30 -1.28 -5.04 6.51
C LEU A 30 -2.40 -4.63 7.47
N LYS A 31 -2.98 -5.59 8.17
CA LYS A 31 -4.02 -5.34 9.18
C LYS A 31 -3.50 -4.44 10.30
N ASP A 32 -2.37 -4.82 10.91
CA ASP A 32 -1.79 -4.11 12.04
C ASP A 32 -1.39 -2.66 11.65
N ILE A 33 -0.87 -2.45 10.42
CA ILE A 33 -0.56 -1.10 9.90
C ILE A 33 -1.84 -0.27 9.75
N ILE A 34 -2.90 -0.82 9.17
CA ILE A 34 -4.17 -0.10 9.00
C ILE A 34 -4.77 0.24 10.38
N GLU A 35 -4.68 -0.63 11.36
CA GLU A 35 -5.12 -0.37 12.73
C GLU A 35 -4.33 0.78 13.37
N ILE A 36 -3.00 0.83 13.20
CA ILE A 36 -2.18 1.97 13.64
C ILE A 36 -2.62 3.26 12.95
N ILE A 37 -2.81 3.25 11.62
CA ILE A 37 -3.25 4.45 10.90
C ILE A 37 -4.62 4.94 11.41
N ARG A 38 -5.54 4.04 11.73
CA ARG A 38 -6.85 4.38 12.31
C ARG A 38 -6.70 5.00 13.71
N GLU A 39 -5.91 4.38 14.56
CA GLU A 39 -5.68 4.83 15.95
C GLU A 39 -5.06 6.24 15.99
N TYR A 40 -4.11 6.50 15.09
CA TYR A 40 -3.38 7.77 15.05
C TYR A 40 -3.85 8.73 13.95
N SER A 41 -5.01 8.46 13.33
CA SER A 41 -5.54 9.27 12.22
C SER A 41 -5.66 10.76 12.55
N GLU A 42 -6.00 11.08 13.81
CA GLU A 42 -6.13 12.46 14.32
C GLU A 42 -4.86 13.30 14.08
N ILE A 43 -3.67 12.71 14.27
CA ILE A 43 -2.40 13.42 14.05
C ILE A 43 -1.90 13.23 12.61
N LEU A 44 -2.13 12.07 12.00
CA LEU A 44 -1.68 11.78 10.64
C LEU A 44 -2.37 12.63 9.59
N VAL A 45 -3.62 13.02 9.78
CA VAL A 45 -4.36 13.89 8.86
C VAL A 45 -3.69 15.26 8.62
N SER A 46 -2.83 15.69 9.53
CA SER A 46 -2.09 16.95 9.39
C SER A 46 -0.96 16.89 8.33
N VAL A 47 -0.52 15.69 7.95
CA VAL A 47 0.59 15.46 7.01
C VAL A 47 0.19 14.56 5.84
N ALA A 48 -0.92 13.84 5.96
CA ALA A 48 -1.43 12.94 4.96
C ALA A 48 -2.21 13.69 3.87
N ASP A 49 -2.19 13.17 2.64
CA ASP A 49 -3.24 13.51 1.68
C ASP A 49 -4.59 12.99 2.18
N TYR A 50 -5.61 13.86 2.11
CA TYR A 50 -6.93 13.51 2.65
C TYR A 50 -7.54 12.29 1.97
N ASN A 51 -7.39 12.17 0.65
CA ASN A 51 -7.94 11.06 -0.11
C ASN A 51 -7.26 9.74 0.25
N ASP A 52 -5.95 9.76 0.43
CA ASP A 52 -5.16 8.57 0.76
C ASP A 52 -5.48 8.07 2.17
N ILE A 53 -5.50 8.96 3.18
CA ILE A 53 -5.82 8.55 4.54
C ILE A 53 -7.26 8.06 4.65
N GLU A 54 -8.23 8.74 4.01
CA GLU A 54 -9.63 8.30 3.97
C GLU A 54 -9.77 6.92 3.33
N TYR A 55 -9.06 6.67 2.23
CA TYR A 55 -9.06 5.37 1.57
C TYR A 55 -8.53 4.28 2.50
N ILE A 56 -7.37 4.51 3.12
CA ILE A 56 -6.70 3.51 3.97
C ILE A 56 -7.53 3.18 5.22
N ILE A 57 -8.07 4.18 5.92
CA ILE A 57 -8.87 3.92 7.13
C ILE A 57 -10.17 3.15 6.84
N ASN A 58 -10.68 3.21 5.61
CA ASN A 58 -11.86 2.49 5.16
C ASN A 58 -11.54 1.14 4.50
N MET A 59 -10.26 0.76 4.38
CA MET A 59 -9.89 -0.54 3.81
C MET A 59 -10.37 -1.69 4.71
N ASN A 60 -10.97 -2.71 4.10
CA ASN A 60 -11.26 -3.98 4.73
C ASN A 60 -10.24 -5.02 4.24
N VAL A 61 -9.27 -5.39 5.06
CA VAL A 61 -8.13 -6.25 4.66
C VAL A 61 -8.54 -7.54 3.95
N PRO A 62 -9.58 -8.28 4.40
CA PRO A 62 -10.06 -9.47 3.70
C PRO A 62 -10.47 -9.26 2.24
N ASP A 63 -10.78 -8.03 1.83
CA ASP A 63 -11.16 -7.73 0.45
C ASP A 63 -9.95 -7.64 -0.49
N PHE A 64 -8.74 -7.62 0.03
CA PHE A 64 -7.52 -7.46 -0.75
C PHE A 64 -6.73 -8.75 -0.88
N ILE A 65 -5.92 -8.85 -1.93
CA ILE A 65 -4.89 -9.88 -2.06
C ILE A 65 -3.64 -9.28 -1.42
N VAL A 66 -3.22 -9.89 -0.30
CA VAL A 66 -2.00 -9.43 0.37
C VAL A 66 -0.82 -10.17 -0.23
N GLY A 67 0.06 -9.41 -0.86
CA GLY A 67 1.28 -9.94 -1.47
C GLY A 67 2.47 -9.91 -0.52
N THR A 68 3.39 -10.86 -0.71
CA THR A 68 4.75 -10.75 -0.20
C THR A 68 5.61 -10.22 -1.32
N ASN A 69 6.12 -9.03 -1.21
CA ASN A 69 7.05 -8.48 -2.20
C ASN A 69 8.46 -9.08 -2.04
N GLY A 70 8.57 -10.42 -2.16
CA GLY A 70 9.81 -11.12 -2.36
C GLY A 70 10.89 -10.97 -1.26
N ASP A 71 12.10 -11.40 -1.57
CA ASP A 71 13.26 -11.51 -0.66
C ASP A 71 13.73 -10.18 -0.04
N ASN A 72 13.29 -9.05 -0.57
CA ASN A 72 13.67 -7.72 -0.08
C ASN A 72 12.79 -7.21 1.08
N PHE A 73 11.69 -7.89 1.40
CA PHE A 73 10.74 -7.39 2.41
C PHE A 73 11.33 -7.43 3.83
N GLU A 74 12.03 -8.49 4.19
CA GLU A 74 12.75 -8.57 5.47
C GLU A 74 13.84 -7.50 5.60
N LEU A 75 14.53 -7.21 4.49
CA LEU A 75 15.53 -6.15 4.44
C LEU A 75 14.88 -4.77 4.62
N LEU A 76 13.73 -4.54 4.00
CA LEU A 76 12.94 -3.32 4.17
C LEU A 76 12.56 -3.12 5.64
N LEU A 77 11.92 -4.11 6.28
CA LEU A 77 11.56 -4.05 7.70
C LEU A 77 12.77 -3.82 8.60
N SER A 78 13.89 -4.48 8.28
CA SER A 78 15.14 -4.32 9.02
C SER A 78 15.70 -2.90 8.92
N ASN A 79 15.55 -2.25 7.77
CA ASN A 79 15.97 -0.86 7.58
C ASN A 79 15.03 0.11 8.27
N LEU A 80 13.72 -0.11 8.23
CA LEU A 80 12.73 0.69 8.96
C LEU A 80 13.01 0.69 10.47
N LEU A 81 13.36 -0.47 11.04
CA LEU A 81 13.66 -0.60 12.46
C LEU A 81 14.93 0.15 12.90
N LYS A 82 15.84 0.49 11.97
CA LYS A 82 17.05 1.29 12.26
C LYS A 82 16.80 2.80 12.31
N ILE A 83 15.64 3.26 11.80
CA ILE A 83 15.33 4.68 11.79
C ILE A 83 15.08 5.16 13.23
N SER A 84 15.77 6.22 13.61
CA SER A 84 15.62 6.88 14.90
C SER A 84 14.86 8.19 14.73
N ASN A 85 13.80 8.38 15.53
CA ASN A 85 13.02 9.62 15.63
C ASN A 85 12.57 10.22 14.29
N PRO A 86 11.83 9.48 13.42
CA PRO A 86 11.30 10.03 12.18
C PRO A 86 10.28 11.13 12.45
N GLY A 87 10.22 12.09 11.53
CA GLY A 87 9.14 13.08 11.51
C GLY A 87 7.77 12.44 11.24
N LEU A 88 6.70 13.15 11.57
CA LEU A 88 5.34 12.64 11.36
C LEU A 88 5.07 12.38 9.86
N ASP A 89 5.56 13.27 8.99
CA ASP A 89 5.49 13.12 7.53
C ASP A 89 6.25 11.88 7.05
N ASP A 90 7.42 11.59 7.62
CA ASP A 90 8.19 10.38 7.29
C ASP A 90 7.46 9.11 7.73
N ILE A 91 6.85 9.13 8.92
CA ILE A 91 6.05 8.00 9.41
C ILE A 91 4.86 7.76 8.47
N TRP A 92 4.14 8.81 8.09
CA TRP A 92 3.02 8.70 7.16
C TRP A 92 3.47 8.10 5.81
N LYS A 93 4.52 8.62 5.21
CA LYS A 93 5.07 8.11 3.95
C LYS A 93 5.43 6.63 4.03
N MET A 94 6.08 6.22 5.12
CA MET A 94 6.43 4.82 5.32
C MET A 94 5.19 3.92 5.46
N LEU A 95 4.21 4.32 6.27
CA LEU A 95 3.00 3.54 6.50
C LEU A 95 2.14 3.44 5.23
N SER A 96 1.90 4.55 4.55
CA SER A 96 1.13 4.57 3.30
C SER A 96 1.81 3.74 2.21
N GLN A 97 3.11 3.87 2.04
CA GLN A 97 3.87 3.06 1.08
C GLN A 97 3.74 1.55 1.39
N LEU A 98 3.87 1.15 2.65
CA LEU A 98 3.70 -0.25 3.05
C LEU A 98 2.28 -0.77 2.77
N VAL A 99 1.25 0.04 3.00
CA VAL A 99 -0.12 -0.34 2.65
C VAL A 99 -0.26 -0.59 1.14
N TRP A 100 0.29 0.29 0.31
CA TRP A 100 0.28 0.12 -1.16
C TRP A 100 1.08 -1.11 -1.57
N ASP A 101 2.31 -1.27 -1.09
CA ASP A 101 3.19 -2.40 -1.44
C ASP A 101 2.58 -3.76 -1.06
N LEU A 102 1.82 -3.82 0.03
CA LEU A 102 1.16 -5.03 0.50
C LEU A 102 -0.19 -5.32 -0.17
N SER A 103 -0.88 -4.31 -0.69
CA SER A 103 -2.25 -4.43 -1.20
C SER A 103 -2.39 -4.30 -2.72
N VAL A 104 -1.35 -3.85 -3.42
CA VAL A 104 -1.35 -3.77 -4.88
C VAL A 104 -1.06 -5.15 -5.48
N VAL A 105 -1.94 -5.61 -6.35
CA VAL A 105 -1.76 -6.88 -7.06
C VAL A 105 -0.85 -6.67 -8.27
N VAL A 106 0.23 -7.45 -8.32
CA VAL A 106 1.17 -7.47 -9.43
C VAL A 106 0.89 -8.68 -10.30
N SER A 107 0.80 -8.48 -11.62
CA SER A 107 0.62 -9.56 -12.59
C SER A 107 1.93 -10.32 -12.83
N THR A 108 1.84 -11.44 -13.52
CA THR A 108 3.03 -12.17 -14.00
C THR A 108 3.52 -11.65 -15.36
N GLU A 109 2.86 -10.66 -15.94
CA GLU A 109 3.18 -10.11 -17.26
C GLU A 109 4.14 -8.92 -17.11
N LEU A 110 5.24 -8.97 -17.87
CA LEU A 110 6.16 -7.85 -17.99
C LEU A 110 5.50 -6.69 -18.74
N CYS A 111 5.82 -5.48 -18.32
CA CYS A 111 5.37 -4.27 -18.98
C CYS A 111 5.77 -4.29 -20.49
N PRO A 112 4.82 -4.15 -21.44
CA PRO A 112 5.11 -4.21 -22.86
C PRO A 112 5.96 -3.04 -23.35
N ASN A 113 5.97 -1.92 -22.61
CA ASN A 113 6.71 -0.72 -22.97
C ASN A 113 8.18 -0.79 -22.53
N CYS A 114 8.47 -0.99 -21.25
CA CYS A 114 9.86 -0.98 -20.75
C CYS A 114 10.47 -2.37 -20.58
N LYS A 115 9.66 -3.42 -20.41
CA LYS A 115 10.10 -4.79 -20.12
C LYS A 115 11.01 -4.95 -18.89
N CYS A 116 11.03 -3.95 -18.04
CA CYS A 116 11.90 -3.90 -16.84
C CYS A 116 11.15 -4.23 -15.57
N ASP A 117 9.81 -4.22 -15.61
CA ASP A 117 8.97 -4.42 -14.45
C ASP A 117 7.64 -5.08 -14.83
N TYR A 118 6.94 -5.62 -13.85
CA TYR A 118 5.63 -6.24 -14.03
C TYR A 118 4.51 -5.21 -14.02
N ILE A 119 3.38 -5.59 -14.62
CA ILE A 119 2.16 -4.77 -14.60
C ILE A 119 1.49 -4.90 -13.24
N SER A 120 1.06 -3.79 -12.68
CA SER A 120 0.28 -3.71 -11.44
C SER A 120 -1.15 -3.28 -11.73
N TYR A 121 -2.11 -3.81 -10.97
CA TYR A 121 -3.52 -3.51 -11.11
C TYR A 121 -3.97 -2.46 -10.10
N TYR A 122 -4.61 -1.42 -10.60
CA TYR A 122 -5.13 -0.31 -9.81
C TYR A 122 -6.57 -0.01 -10.16
N THR A 123 -7.24 0.76 -9.31
CA THR A 123 -8.57 1.28 -9.54
C THR A 123 -8.62 2.78 -9.20
N ASP A 124 -9.68 3.45 -9.61
CA ASP A 124 -10.04 4.77 -9.12
C ASP A 124 -10.71 4.68 -7.73
N LYS A 125 -10.89 5.83 -7.06
CA LYS A 125 -11.52 5.90 -5.73
C LYS A 125 -12.94 5.31 -5.73
N THR A 126 -13.66 5.41 -6.85
CA THR A 126 -15.04 4.90 -7.00
C THR A 126 -15.09 3.39 -7.31
N LYS A 127 -13.95 2.75 -7.55
CA LYS A 127 -13.82 1.34 -7.93
C LYS A 127 -14.62 1.00 -9.20
N THR A 128 -14.63 1.90 -10.18
CA THR A 128 -15.33 1.70 -11.46
C THR A 128 -14.39 1.37 -12.60
N HIS A 129 -13.17 1.89 -12.56
CA HIS A 129 -12.17 1.75 -13.61
C HIS A 129 -11.02 0.84 -13.15
N LEU A 130 -10.61 -0.08 -14.03
CA LEU A 130 -9.43 -0.91 -13.84
C LEU A 130 -8.29 -0.36 -14.69
N TYR A 131 -7.18 -0.07 -14.03
CA TYR A 131 -5.94 0.36 -14.66
C TYR A 131 -4.87 -0.72 -14.54
N GLU A 132 -4.24 -1.02 -15.67
CA GLU A 132 -3.03 -1.82 -15.74
C GLU A 132 -1.87 -0.84 -15.89
N SER A 133 -0.98 -0.76 -14.91
CA SER A 133 0.06 0.26 -14.91
C SER A 133 1.42 -0.31 -14.52
N CYS A 134 2.47 0.23 -15.13
CA CYS A 134 3.86 -0.06 -14.77
C CYS A 134 4.40 1.05 -13.86
N VAL A 135 4.91 0.68 -12.70
CA VAL A 135 5.47 1.65 -11.73
C VAL A 135 6.78 2.27 -12.22
N ASN A 136 7.53 1.56 -13.07
CA ASN A 136 8.84 2.02 -13.56
C ASN A 136 8.73 3.05 -14.69
N CYS A 137 7.87 2.83 -15.68
CA CYS A 137 7.78 3.71 -16.88
C CYS A 137 6.45 4.45 -17.00
N PHE A 138 5.55 4.28 -16.04
CA PHE A 138 4.20 4.89 -15.98
C PHE A 138 3.29 4.55 -17.18
N TRP A 139 3.66 3.55 -18.00
CA TRP A 139 2.77 3.02 -19.01
C TRP A 139 1.48 2.54 -18.35
N THR A 140 0.35 3.03 -18.85
CA THR A 140 -0.96 2.74 -18.23
C THR A 140 -1.98 2.45 -19.32
N VAL A 141 -2.80 1.41 -19.08
CA VAL A 141 -3.88 0.98 -19.96
C VAL A 141 -5.18 0.89 -19.20
N GLU A 142 -6.25 1.34 -19.83
CA GLU A 142 -7.62 1.16 -19.40
C GLU A 142 -8.43 0.55 -20.54
N ASN A 143 -9.14 -0.56 -20.29
CA ASN A 143 -9.94 -1.26 -21.29
C ASN A 143 -9.18 -1.55 -22.61
N GLY A 144 -7.91 -1.93 -22.53
CA GLY A 144 -7.04 -2.23 -23.67
C GLY A 144 -6.54 -1.00 -24.44
N LYS A 145 -6.82 0.22 -23.97
CA LYS A 145 -6.33 1.46 -24.59
C LYS A 145 -5.30 2.13 -23.69
N GLN A 146 -4.16 2.50 -24.26
CA GLN A 146 -3.16 3.28 -23.54
C GLN A 146 -3.70 4.68 -23.25
N ILE A 147 -3.54 5.11 -21.99
CA ILE A 147 -3.96 6.41 -21.49
C ILE A 147 -2.82 7.12 -20.75
N LYS A 148 -2.99 8.40 -20.47
CA LYS A 148 -2.15 9.08 -19.46
C LYS A 148 -2.47 8.49 -18.09
N ARG A 149 -1.44 8.16 -17.31
CA ARG A 149 -1.63 7.63 -15.95
C ARG A 149 -2.44 8.64 -15.13
N PRO A 150 -3.52 8.21 -14.47
CA PRO A 150 -4.24 9.03 -13.50
C PRO A 150 -3.33 9.45 -12.35
N ASP A 151 -3.59 10.63 -11.79
CA ASP A 151 -2.82 11.15 -10.66
C ASP A 151 -3.09 10.35 -9.37
N GLU A 152 -4.32 9.82 -9.24
CA GLU A 152 -4.73 8.99 -8.10
C GLU A 152 -5.02 7.56 -8.56
N LEU A 153 -4.30 6.61 -8.00
CA LEU A 153 -4.46 5.17 -8.25
C LEU A 153 -4.51 4.43 -6.90
N TYR A 154 -5.51 3.58 -6.74
CA TYR A 154 -5.75 2.83 -5.51
C TYR A 154 -5.61 1.33 -5.72
N PRO A 155 -5.23 0.54 -4.69
CA PRO A 155 -5.22 -0.91 -4.76
C PRO A 155 -6.60 -1.49 -5.11
N THR A 156 -6.62 -2.55 -5.89
CA THR A 156 -7.86 -3.22 -6.29
C THR A 156 -8.28 -4.29 -5.28
N THR A 157 -9.60 -4.52 -5.15
CA THR A 157 -10.13 -5.65 -4.35
C THR A 157 -10.14 -6.95 -5.14
N LYS A 158 -10.14 -8.09 -4.43
CA LYS A 158 -10.29 -9.43 -5.02
C LYS A 158 -11.53 -9.53 -5.91
N SER A 159 -12.68 -9.11 -5.39
CA SER A 159 -13.95 -9.16 -6.11
C SER A 159 -13.89 -8.38 -7.42
N PHE A 160 -13.33 -7.18 -7.38
CA PHE A 160 -13.20 -6.34 -8.58
C PHE A 160 -12.31 -6.95 -9.64
N LEU A 161 -11.17 -7.56 -9.24
CA LEU A 161 -10.28 -8.27 -10.18
C LEU A 161 -10.91 -9.53 -10.75
N MET A 162 -11.70 -10.27 -9.95
CA MET A 162 -12.45 -11.43 -10.42
C MET A 162 -13.51 -11.03 -11.44
N ASP A 163 -14.29 -9.98 -11.18
CA ASP A 163 -15.29 -9.45 -12.12
C ASP A 163 -14.68 -9.00 -13.45
N LYS A 164 -13.47 -8.46 -13.40
CA LYS A 164 -12.69 -8.08 -14.61
C LYS A 164 -11.91 -9.26 -15.22
N LYS A 165 -12.04 -10.47 -14.67
CA LYS A 165 -11.37 -11.70 -15.14
C LYS A 165 -9.83 -11.60 -15.17
N LYS A 166 -9.25 -10.83 -14.25
CA LYS A 166 -7.79 -10.67 -14.12
C LYS A 166 -7.16 -11.72 -13.20
N ILE A 167 -7.97 -12.31 -12.31
CA ILE A 167 -7.60 -13.44 -11.46
C ILE A 167 -8.65 -14.53 -11.56
N CYS A 168 -8.22 -15.78 -11.46
CA CYS A 168 -9.13 -16.91 -11.33
C CYS A 168 -9.61 -17.07 -9.87
N ASN A 169 -10.71 -17.81 -9.66
CA ASN A 169 -11.11 -18.21 -8.31
C ASN A 169 -9.96 -19.01 -7.68
N MET A 170 -9.33 -18.43 -6.66
CA MET A 170 -8.37 -19.10 -5.81
C MET A 170 -9.10 -19.87 -4.72
#